data_30762b7adb232cd6b996a39ff6553c06
#
_entry.id   30762b7adb232cd6b996a39ff6553c06
#
_cell.length_a   1.000
_cell.length_b   1.000
_cell.length_c   1.000
_cell.angle_alpha   90.00
_cell.angle_beta   90.00
_cell.angle_gamma   90.00
#
_symmetry.space_group_name_H-M   'P 1'
#
loop_
_entity.id
_entity.type
_entity.pdbx_description
1 polymer ?
#
loop_
_entity_poly.entity_id
_entity_poly.type
_entity_poly.pdbx_seq_one_letter_code
_entity_poly.pdbx_strand_id
1 'polypeptide(L)'
;MEINFKYTDNILKVRSWIEELATKKVIACDFEVASFWSDKEKASYAKKLEDSINDEYKLYYRQIIATDGLSHPALTKLTHLSIAWSANDAYVFILANDNITNALLDFLVDTDVLELWHNACFDLKHIYYHTDKFPKHFVDTQLLAKCYLNDASNALCDTSLKALMRDTYGDWAIAKDNFNQNNQYDEKMLEYSATDACATYALFRQMCRQHRQILDYLKNIS
;
A
#
# COMPACT_ATOMS: atom_id res chain seq x y z
N MET A 1 17.58 10.75 -0.03
CA MET A 1 18.20 9.40 -0.17
C MET A 1 17.93 8.96 -1.60
N GLU A 2 18.91 8.48 -2.33
CA GLU A 2 18.71 8.01 -3.71
C GLU A 2 18.06 6.61 -3.65
N ILE A 3 16.93 6.45 -4.34
CA ILE A 3 16.22 5.18 -4.43
C ILE A 3 16.59 4.51 -5.75
N ASN A 4 17.03 3.27 -5.65
CA ASN A 4 17.33 2.42 -6.80
C ASN A 4 16.11 1.54 -7.07
N PHE A 5 15.32 1.88 -8.08
CA PHE A 5 14.17 1.08 -8.45
C PHE A 5 14.24 0.63 -9.91
N LYS A 6 13.58 -0.48 -10.19
CA LYS A 6 13.32 -0.98 -11.53
C LYS A 6 11.84 -1.23 -11.69
N TYR A 7 11.32 -1.04 -12.88
CA TYR A 7 9.90 -1.30 -13.15
C TYR A 7 9.69 -2.23 -14.34
N THR A 8 8.51 -2.86 -14.40
CA THR A 8 8.14 -3.75 -15.50
C THR A 8 6.62 -3.93 -15.60
N ASP A 9 6.18 -4.13 -16.84
CA ASP A 9 4.86 -4.63 -17.25
C ASP A 9 4.97 -5.97 -18.02
N ASN A 10 6.15 -6.59 -17.99
CA ASN A 10 6.43 -7.83 -18.69
C ASN A 10 6.29 -9.03 -17.76
N ILE A 11 5.36 -9.94 -18.07
CA ILE A 11 5.03 -11.10 -17.22
C ILE A 11 6.23 -12.04 -16.96
N LEU A 12 7.17 -12.18 -17.89
CA LEU A 12 8.35 -13.03 -17.68
C LEU A 12 9.31 -12.40 -16.66
N LYS A 13 9.48 -11.06 -16.73
CA LYS A 13 10.25 -10.33 -15.71
C LYS A 13 9.55 -10.35 -14.37
N VAL A 14 8.21 -10.18 -14.34
CA VAL A 14 7.42 -10.28 -13.11
C VAL A 14 7.69 -11.61 -12.41
N ARG A 15 7.58 -12.73 -13.11
CA ARG A 15 7.85 -14.06 -12.54
C ARG A 15 9.28 -14.20 -12.01
N SER A 16 10.27 -13.76 -12.78
CA SER A 16 11.68 -13.79 -12.34
C SER A 16 11.90 -12.94 -11.09
N TRP A 17 11.28 -11.78 -10.99
CA TRP A 17 11.39 -10.92 -9.81
C TRP A 17 10.62 -11.46 -8.60
N ILE A 18 9.49 -12.12 -8.81
CA ILE A 18 8.78 -12.87 -7.75
C ILE A 18 9.69 -13.96 -7.17
N GLU A 19 10.38 -14.74 -8.01
CA GLU A 19 11.34 -15.76 -7.56
C GLU A 19 12.47 -15.15 -6.70
N GLU A 20 12.98 -13.98 -7.11
CA GLU A 20 13.97 -13.26 -6.31
C GLU A 20 13.38 -12.76 -4.98
N LEU A 21 12.20 -12.14 -5.00
CA LEU A 21 11.53 -11.63 -3.81
C LEU A 21 11.18 -12.76 -2.82
N ALA A 22 10.80 -13.94 -3.30
CA ALA A 22 10.54 -15.11 -2.47
C ALA A 22 11.77 -15.58 -1.67
N THR A 23 12.98 -15.18 -2.04
CA THR A 23 14.21 -15.46 -1.26
C THR A 23 14.45 -14.49 -0.11
N LYS A 24 13.72 -13.38 -0.05
CA LYS A 24 13.88 -12.36 1.00
C LYS A 24 13.16 -12.82 2.27
N LYS A 25 13.59 -12.32 3.41
CA LYS A 25 12.91 -12.57 4.70
C LYS A 25 11.76 -11.60 4.95
N VAL A 26 11.92 -10.39 4.47
CA VAL A 26 10.99 -9.27 4.69
C VAL A 26 10.93 -8.44 3.42
N ILE A 27 9.73 -8.07 3.03
CA ILE A 27 9.46 -7.12 1.95
C ILE A 27 8.48 -6.06 2.45
N ALA A 28 8.53 -4.86 1.88
CA ALA A 28 7.53 -3.83 2.11
C ALA A 28 6.77 -3.57 0.82
N CYS A 29 5.45 -3.50 0.92
CA CYS A 29 4.55 -3.44 -0.21
C CYS A 29 3.66 -2.20 -0.13
N ASP A 30 3.30 -1.67 -1.29
CA ASP A 30 2.38 -0.55 -1.44
C ASP A 30 1.64 -0.64 -2.77
N PHE A 31 0.30 -0.53 -2.75
CA PHE A 31 -0.53 -0.49 -3.93
C PHE A 31 -0.90 0.94 -4.31
N GLU A 32 -0.84 1.22 -5.60
CA GLU A 32 -1.46 2.40 -6.17
C GLU A 32 -2.73 2.02 -6.92
N VAL A 33 -3.74 2.88 -6.80
CA VAL A 33 -5.06 2.66 -7.40
C VAL A 33 -5.51 3.85 -8.22
N ALA A 34 -6.30 3.58 -9.25
CA ALA A 34 -7.03 4.59 -9.99
C ALA A 34 -8.54 4.36 -9.84
N SER A 35 -9.30 5.44 -9.68
CA SER A 35 -10.75 5.37 -9.63
C SER A 35 -11.34 5.11 -11.01
N PHE A 36 -12.35 4.24 -11.09
CA PHE A 36 -13.20 4.10 -12.28
C PHE A 36 -14.27 5.17 -12.39
N TRP A 37 -14.35 6.08 -11.43
CA TRP A 37 -15.44 7.04 -11.36
C TRP A 37 -15.39 8.06 -12.47
N SER A 38 -16.33 7.94 -13.38
CA SER A 38 -16.74 9.04 -14.24
C SER A 38 -17.65 10.00 -13.46
N ASP A 39 -17.77 11.24 -13.93
CA ASP A 39 -18.72 12.23 -13.36
C ASP A 39 -20.16 11.70 -13.35
N LYS A 40 -20.53 10.88 -14.35
CA LYS A 40 -21.84 10.23 -14.44
C LYS A 40 -22.06 9.23 -13.29
N GLU A 41 -21.03 8.46 -12.91
CA GLU A 41 -21.10 7.52 -11.81
C GLU A 41 -21.18 8.25 -10.48
N LYS A 42 -20.38 9.30 -10.28
CA LYS A 42 -20.47 10.18 -9.10
C LYS A 42 -21.88 10.72 -8.93
N ALA A 43 -22.48 11.27 -9.99
CA ALA A 43 -23.86 11.76 -9.97
C ALA A 43 -24.89 10.66 -9.65
N SER A 44 -24.69 9.44 -10.17
CA SER A 44 -25.55 8.29 -9.87
C SER A 44 -25.52 7.91 -8.39
N TYR A 45 -24.34 7.90 -7.77
CA TYR A 45 -24.22 7.59 -6.34
C TYR A 45 -24.75 8.72 -5.46
N ALA A 46 -24.56 9.98 -5.84
CA ALA A 46 -25.17 11.13 -5.17
C ALA A 46 -26.70 11.00 -5.12
N LYS A 47 -27.31 10.64 -6.27
CA LYS A 47 -28.76 10.41 -6.36
C LYS A 47 -29.19 9.22 -5.49
N LYS A 48 -28.46 8.10 -5.50
CA LYS A 48 -28.77 6.95 -4.64
C LYS A 48 -28.70 7.31 -3.14
N LEU A 49 -27.81 8.22 -2.76
CA LEU A 49 -27.73 8.73 -1.39
C LEU A 49 -28.99 9.53 -1.04
N GLU A 50 -29.45 10.42 -1.93
CA GLU A 50 -30.67 11.22 -1.72
C GLU A 50 -31.93 10.35 -1.64
N ASP A 51 -32.04 9.35 -2.53
CA ASP A 51 -33.20 8.46 -2.62
C ASP A 51 -33.22 7.37 -1.53
N SER A 52 -32.13 7.18 -0.78
CA SER A 52 -32.04 6.13 0.22
C SER A 52 -32.82 6.45 1.49
N ILE A 53 -33.69 5.52 1.89
CA ILE A 53 -34.46 5.60 3.14
C ILE A 53 -33.69 4.94 4.30
N ASN A 54 -32.80 3.99 4.00
CA ASN A 54 -32.04 3.24 4.98
C ASN A 54 -30.75 3.97 5.37
N ASP A 55 -30.58 4.22 6.68
CA ASP A 55 -29.43 4.97 7.20
C ASP A 55 -28.09 4.25 7.00
N GLU A 56 -28.08 2.92 6.97
CA GLU A 56 -26.89 2.12 6.68
C GLU A 56 -26.41 2.33 5.23
N TYR A 57 -27.34 2.31 4.27
CA TYR A 57 -27.02 2.63 2.87
C TYR A 57 -26.62 4.09 2.68
N LYS A 58 -27.21 5.02 3.42
CA LYS A 58 -26.78 6.42 3.40
C LYS A 58 -25.34 6.58 3.87
N LEU A 59 -24.96 5.89 4.96
CA LEU A 59 -23.59 5.91 5.44
C LEU A 59 -22.62 5.34 4.40
N TYR A 60 -22.97 4.20 3.80
CA TYR A 60 -22.20 3.57 2.73
C TYR A 60 -21.99 4.50 1.53
N TYR A 61 -23.06 5.10 1.00
CA TYR A 61 -22.95 6.01 -0.14
C TYR A 61 -22.18 7.30 0.19
N ARG A 62 -22.31 7.83 1.41
CA ARG A 62 -21.52 8.97 1.87
C ARG A 62 -20.03 8.64 1.91
N GLN A 63 -19.65 7.47 2.38
CA GLN A 63 -18.25 7.02 2.40
C GLN A 63 -17.68 6.89 1.00
N ILE A 64 -18.44 6.27 0.11
CA ILE A 64 -18.04 6.14 -1.31
C ILE A 64 -17.81 7.51 -1.94
N ILE A 65 -18.75 8.45 -1.79
CA ILE A 65 -18.66 9.79 -2.38
C ILE A 65 -17.49 10.57 -1.78
N ALA A 66 -17.30 10.51 -0.46
CA ALA A 66 -16.25 11.24 0.24
C ALA A 66 -14.83 10.79 -0.15
N THR A 67 -14.68 9.52 -0.57
CA THR A 67 -13.39 8.96 -0.97
C THR A 67 -13.18 8.94 -2.49
N ASP A 68 -14.08 9.55 -3.26
CA ASP A 68 -14.10 9.42 -4.71
C ASP A 68 -14.05 7.95 -5.20
N GLY A 69 -14.48 7.02 -4.36
CA GLY A 69 -14.42 5.59 -4.62
C GLY A 69 -13.05 4.94 -4.43
N LEU A 70 -11.99 5.70 -4.17
CA LEU A 70 -10.62 5.18 -4.04
C LEU A 70 -10.44 4.16 -2.92
N SER A 71 -11.29 4.18 -1.92
CA SER A 71 -11.24 3.21 -0.83
C SER A 71 -12.05 1.93 -1.09
N HIS A 72 -12.79 1.83 -2.21
CA HIS A 72 -13.66 0.68 -2.47
C HIS A 72 -13.11 -0.17 -3.64
N PRO A 73 -12.68 -1.42 -3.39
CA PRO A 73 -12.04 -2.26 -4.41
C PRO A 73 -12.87 -2.45 -5.69
N ALA A 74 -14.21 -2.55 -5.58
CA ALA A 74 -15.09 -2.69 -6.74
C ALA A 74 -15.18 -1.42 -7.63
N LEU A 75 -14.69 -0.29 -7.15
CA LEU A 75 -14.77 1.02 -7.82
C LEU A 75 -13.39 1.56 -8.23
N THR A 76 -12.36 0.75 -8.02
CA THR A 76 -10.97 1.12 -8.32
C THR A 76 -10.27 0.02 -9.09
N LYS A 77 -9.28 0.43 -9.84
CA LYS A 77 -8.33 -0.46 -10.51
C LYS A 77 -6.99 -0.35 -9.82
N LEU A 78 -6.39 -1.49 -9.47
CA LEU A 78 -4.99 -1.55 -9.09
C LEU A 78 -4.13 -1.15 -10.30
N THR A 79 -3.24 -0.18 -10.13
CA THR A 79 -2.38 0.34 -11.21
C THR A 79 -0.93 -0.06 -11.06
N HIS A 80 -0.43 -0.04 -9.83
CA HIS A 80 0.95 -0.43 -9.51
C HIS A 80 0.97 -1.22 -8.20
N LEU A 81 1.99 -2.07 -8.10
CA LEU A 81 2.45 -2.65 -6.84
C LEU A 81 3.94 -2.37 -6.73
N SER A 82 4.35 -1.71 -5.67
CA SER A 82 5.75 -1.54 -5.34
C SER A 82 6.16 -2.49 -4.24
N ILE A 83 7.29 -3.16 -4.39
CA ILE A 83 7.85 -4.07 -3.40
C ILE A 83 9.31 -3.70 -3.15
N ALA A 84 9.61 -3.27 -1.92
CA ALA A 84 10.96 -2.96 -1.46
C ALA A 84 11.48 -4.07 -0.54
N TRP A 85 12.77 -4.42 -0.66
CA TRP A 85 13.48 -5.36 0.21
C TRP A 85 14.63 -4.69 0.99
N SER A 86 14.77 -3.39 0.80
CA SER A 86 15.68 -2.54 1.56
C SER A 86 15.11 -1.13 1.66
N ALA A 87 15.80 -0.25 2.36
CA ALA A 87 15.43 1.17 2.43
C ALA A 87 15.64 1.92 1.10
N ASN A 88 16.34 1.32 0.14
CA ASN A 88 16.77 1.98 -1.09
C ASN A 88 16.47 1.19 -2.36
N ASP A 89 16.09 -0.08 -2.26
CA ASP A 89 15.93 -0.95 -3.42
C ASP A 89 14.50 -1.45 -3.51
N ALA A 90 13.86 -1.25 -4.65
CA ALA A 90 12.49 -1.66 -4.92
C ALA A 90 12.28 -2.13 -6.36
N TYR A 91 11.25 -2.97 -6.54
CA TYR A 91 10.62 -3.23 -7.82
C TYR A 91 9.25 -2.56 -7.86
N VAL A 92 8.92 -1.97 -9.02
CA VAL A 92 7.60 -1.43 -9.32
C VAL A 92 6.98 -2.27 -10.44
N PHE A 93 5.87 -2.89 -10.15
CA PHE A 93 5.11 -3.69 -11.10
C PHE A 93 3.95 -2.86 -11.64
N ILE A 94 3.91 -2.65 -12.95
CA ILE A 94 2.78 -1.99 -13.60
C ILE A 94 1.73 -3.06 -13.87
N LEU A 95 0.56 -2.91 -13.26
CA LEU A 95 -0.54 -3.88 -13.30
C LEU A 95 -1.36 -3.70 -14.59
N ALA A 96 -0.69 -3.84 -15.73
CA ALA A 96 -1.24 -3.55 -17.05
C ALA A 96 -2.32 -4.53 -17.51
N ASN A 97 -2.34 -5.76 -16.95
CA ASN A 97 -3.29 -6.82 -17.29
C ASN A 97 -3.47 -7.83 -16.15
N ASP A 98 -4.52 -8.63 -16.23
CA ASP A 98 -4.90 -9.60 -15.20
C ASP A 98 -3.83 -10.69 -14.96
N ASN A 99 -3.07 -11.09 -15.97
CA ASN A 99 -2.02 -12.09 -15.79
C ASN A 99 -0.92 -11.62 -14.84
N ILE A 100 -0.52 -10.36 -14.95
CA ILE A 100 0.46 -9.73 -14.06
C ILE A 100 -0.15 -9.56 -12.67
N THR A 101 -1.34 -8.99 -12.62
CA THR A 101 -2.04 -8.73 -11.35
C THR A 101 -2.24 -10.02 -10.57
N ASN A 102 -2.77 -11.08 -11.20
CA ASN A 102 -3.01 -12.36 -10.54
C ASN A 102 -1.70 -13.02 -10.08
N ALA A 103 -0.64 -13.00 -10.90
CA ALA A 103 0.64 -13.58 -10.49
C ALA A 103 1.23 -12.91 -9.24
N LEU A 104 1.07 -11.60 -9.10
CA LEU A 104 1.52 -10.85 -7.93
C LEU A 104 0.62 -11.07 -6.72
N LEU A 105 -0.70 -11.08 -6.91
CA LEU A 105 -1.64 -11.36 -5.84
C LEU A 105 -1.47 -12.79 -5.30
N ASP A 106 -1.28 -13.79 -6.18
CA ASP A 106 -0.98 -15.17 -5.79
C ASP A 106 0.32 -15.23 -4.97
N PHE A 107 1.37 -14.51 -5.40
CA PHE A 107 2.61 -14.42 -4.62
C PHE A 107 2.36 -13.85 -3.23
N LEU A 108 1.65 -12.73 -3.10
CA LEU A 108 1.39 -12.07 -1.83
C LEU A 108 0.58 -12.95 -0.85
N VAL A 109 -0.40 -13.71 -1.34
CA VAL A 109 -1.23 -14.55 -0.45
C VAL A 109 -0.60 -15.90 -0.10
N ASP A 110 0.35 -16.39 -0.91
CA ASP A 110 0.92 -17.72 -0.76
C ASP A 110 2.38 -17.74 -0.27
N THR A 111 3.06 -16.58 -0.26
CA THR A 111 4.45 -16.47 0.22
C THR A 111 4.55 -16.67 1.74
N ASP A 112 5.72 -17.17 2.20
CA ASP A 112 6.10 -17.21 3.61
C ASP A 112 7.00 -16.00 3.99
N VAL A 113 7.20 -15.06 3.08
CA VAL A 113 7.93 -13.81 3.33
C VAL A 113 7.08 -12.89 4.21
N LEU A 114 7.69 -12.24 5.20
CA LEU A 114 7.00 -11.23 6.00
C LEU A 114 6.75 -9.97 5.17
N GLU A 115 5.49 -9.60 5.03
CA GLU A 115 5.06 -8.41 4.31
C GLU A 115 4.84 -7.24 5.26
N LEU A 116 5.37 -6.09 4.91
CA LEU A 116 5.18 -4.82 5.60
C LEU A 116 4.27 -3.94 4.77
N TRP A 117 3.21 -3.47 5.39
CA TRP A 117 2.26 -2.53 4.80
C TRP A 117 2.15 -1.29 5.68
N HIS A 118 1.84 -0.14 5.12
CA HIS A 118 1.56 1.07 5.91
C HIS A 118 0.10 1.49 5.72
N ASN A 119 -0.70 1.40 6.79
CA ASN A 119 -2.16 1.47 6.72
C ASN A 119 -2.74 0.27 5.93
N ALA A 120 -2.34 -0.91 6.34
CA ALA A 120 -2.61 -2.20 5.68
C ALA A 120 -4.10 -2.42 5.33
N CYS A 121 -5.03 -1.83 6.08
CA CYS A 121 -6.46 -1.93 5.77
C CYS A 121 -6.81 -1.47 4.35
N PHE A 122 -6.04 -0.52 3.79
CA PHE A 122 -6.27 -0.07 2.42
C PHE A 122 -5.87 -1.14 1.41
N ASP A 123 -4.71 -1.74 1.56
CA ASP A 123 -4.15 -2.70 0.61
C ASP A 123 -4.80 -4.08 0.74
N LEU A 124 -4.93 -4.55 1.98
CA LEU A 124 -5.46 -5.89 2.27
C LEU A 124 -6.90 -6.09 1.78
N LYS A 125 -7.75 -5.06 1.79
CA LYS A 125 -9.09 -5.17 1.24
C LYS A 125 -9.09 -5.36 -0.28
N HIS A 126 -8.10 -4.80 -1.00
CA HIS A 126 -7.92 -5.04 -2.42
C HIS A 126 -7.43 -6.46 -2.69
N ILE A 127 -6.46 -6.95 -1.89
CA ILE A 127 -6.01 -8.35 -1.98
C ILE A 127 -7.20 -9.29 -1.75
N TYR A 128 -7.94 -9.09 -0.65
CA TYR A 128 -9.08 -9.93 -0.31
C TYR A 128 -10.18 -9.90 -1.37
N TYR A 129 -10.49 -8.72 -1.92
CA TYR A 129 -11.51 -8.58 -2.97
C TYR A 129 -11.20 -9.40 -4.22
N HIS A 130 -9.92 -9.52 -4.59
CA HIS A 130 -9.50 -10.22 -5.79
C HIS A 130 -9.18 -11.71 -5.58
N THR A 131 -8.86 -12.13 -4.34
CA THR A 131 -8.33 -13.47 -4.04
C THR A 131 -9.15 -14.27 -3.04
N ASP A 132 -10.07 -13.63 -2.30
CA ASP A 132 -10.77 -14.17 -1.12
C ASP A 132 -9.80 -14.65 -0.01
N LYS A 133 -8.56 -14.15 -0.01
CA LYS A 133 -7.50 -14.51 0.94
C LYS A 133 -6.79 -13.28 1.48
N PHE A 134 -6.12 -13.44 2.61
CA PHE A 134 -5.17 -12.48 3.15
C PHE A 134 -3.74 -13.04 3.05
N PRO A 135 -2.69 -12.17 3.03
CA PRO A 135 -1.32 -12.59 3.21
C PRO A 135 -1.14 -13.42 4.49
N LYS A 136 -0.29 -14.44 4.44
CA LYS A 136 -0.04 -15.31 5.60
C LYS A 136 0.66 -14.57 6.75
N HIS A 137 1.61 -13.73 6.42
CA HIS A 137 2.47 -13.04 7.38
C HIS A 137 2.58 -11.57 7.00
N PHE A 138 1.94 -10.69 7.75
CA PHE A 138 2.03 -9.25 7.50
C PHE A 138 2.09 -8.42 8.78
N VAL A 139 2.63 -7.23 8.66
CA VAL A 139 2.68 -6.21 9.71
C VAL A 139 2.18 -4.88 9.14
N ASP A 140 1.24 -4.25 9.83
CA ASP A 140 0.85 -2.87 9.58
C ASP A 140 1.79 -1.92 10.35
N THR A 141 2.68 -1.25 9.62
CA THR A 141 3.66 -0.33 10.22
C THR A 141 3.03 0.94 10.79
N GLN A 142 1.84 1.35 10.30
CA GLN A 142 1.10 2.46 10.91
C GLN A 142 0.54 2.07 12.27
N LEU A 143 -0.06 0.88 12.35
CA LEU A 143 -0.58 0.36 13.62
C LEU A 143 0.57 0.13 14.62
N LEU A 144 1.68 -0.41 14.14
CA LEU A 144 2.87 -0.60 14.94
C LEU A 144 3.40 0.74 15.49
N ALA A 145 3.48 1.78 14.65
CA ALA A 145 3.86 3.12 15.08
C ALA A 145 2.90 3.70 16.13
N LYS A 146 1.58 3.53 15.94
CA LYS A 146 0.59 3.94 16.95
C LYS A 146 0.80 3.25 18.29
N CYS A 147 1.16 1.97 18.30
CA CYS A 147 1.42 1.24 19.54
C CYS A 147 2.66 1.74 20.28
N TYR A 148 3.73 2.08 19.55
CA TYR A 148 5.02 2.44 20.15
C TYR A 148 5.23 3.94 20.36
N LEU A 149 4.59 4.78 19.55
CA LEU A 149 4.62 6.25 19.74
C LEU A 149 3.50 6.75 20.66
N ASN A 150 2.58 5.88 21.03
CA ASN A 150 1.42 6.20 21.85
C ASN A 150 1.78 6.25 23.34
N ASP A 151 2.72 7.10 23.68
CA ASP A 151 2.78 7.66 25.02
C ASP A 151 1.52 8.53 25.20
N ALA A 152 0.87 8.51 26.36
CA ALA A 152 -0.34 9.23 26.66
C ALA A 152 -0.28 10.74 26.34
N SER A 153 0.92 11.32 26.22
CA SER A 153 1.19 12.67 25.76
C SER A 153 1.12 12.85 24.24
N ASN A 154 1.16 11.79 23.45
CA ASN A 154 1.27 11.81 21.98
C ASN A 154 0.02 11.25 21.25
N ALA A 155 -1.13 11.22 21.90
CA ALA A 155 -2.40 10.73 21.34
C ALA A 155 -2.85 11.44 20.04
N LEU A 156 -2.18 12.53 19.65
CA LEU A 156 -2.44 13.33 18.46
C LEU A 156 -1.32 13.26 17.42
N CYS A 157 -0.33 12.36 17.56
CA CYS A 157 0.72 12.23 16.56
C CYS A 157 0.16 11.76 15.22
N ASP A 158 0.49 12.47 14.16
CA ASP A 158 0.24 12.04 12.79
C ASP A 158 1.12 10.82 12.49
N THR A 159 0.47 9.66 12.31
CA THR A 159 1.13 8.39 11.99
C THR A 159 1.08 8.07 10.50
N SER A 160 0.80 9.05 9.64
CA SER A 160 0.96 8.87 8.20
C SER A 160 2.42 8.60 7.84
N LEU A 161 2.67 7.83 6.79
CA LEU A 161 4.01 7.47 6.36
C LEU A 161 4.89 8.72 6.17
N LYS A 162 4.35 9.76 5.54
CA LYS A 162 5.04 11.02 5.28
C LYS A 162 5.41 11.77 6.55
N ALA A 163 4.53 11.80 7.55
CA ALA A 163 4.82 12.44 8.82
C ALA A 163 5.94 11.72 9.56
N LEU A 164 5.83 10.38 9.69
CA LEU A 164 6.83 9.56 10.36
C LEU A 164 8.19 9.62 9.68
N MET A 165 8.22 9.64 8.35
CA MET A 165 9.46 9.73 7.58
C MET A 165 10.09 11.12 7.68
N ARG A 166 9.30 12.19 7.70
CA ARG A 166 9.78 13.56 7.89
C ARG A 166 10.45 13.71 9.25
N ASP A 167 9.82 13.19 10.29
CA ASP A 167 10.36 13.26 11.65
C ASP A 167 11.67 12.49 11.81
N THR A 168 11.87 11.46 10.98
CA THR A 168 13.01 10.56 11.07
C THR A 168 14.14 10.92 10.11
N TYR A 169 13.80 11.29 8.87
CA TYR A 169 14.74 11.42 7.75
C TYR A 169 14.67 12.78 7.03
N GLY A 170 13.87 13.73 7.52
CA GLY A 170 13.67 15.04 6.91
C GLY A 170 12.81 14.98 5.63
N ASP A 171 13.02 15.91 4.70
CA ASP A 171 12.21 16.07 3.48
C ASP A 171 12.45 14.95 2.45
N TRP A 172 12.17 13.72 2.83
CA TRP A 172 12.29 12.56 1.94
C TRP A 172 11.08 12.32 1.04
N ALA A 173 9.93 12.86 1.39
CA ALA A 173 8.68 12.59 0.67
C ALA A 173 8.59 13.40 -0.62
N ILE A 174 8.46 12.73 -1.76
CA ILE A 174 8.08 13.36 -3.03
C ILE A 174 6.65 13.88 -2.90
N ALA A 175 6.42 15.15 -3.26
CA ALA A 175 5.09 15.73 -3.21
C ALA A 175 4.17 15.04 -4.24
N LYS A 176 3.02 14.57 -3.78
CA LYS A 176 2.02 13.85 -4.57
C LYS A 176 1.47 14.64 -5.77
N ASP A 177 1.65 15.95 -5.76
CA ASP A 177 0.99 16.89 -6.69
C ASP A 177 1.69 17.01 -8.05
N ASN A 178 2.78 16.29 -8.30
CA ASN A 178 3.64 16.50 -9.45
C ASN A 178 3.60 15.38 -10.52
N PHE A 179 2.68 14.41 -10.43
CA PHE A 179 2.58 13.32 -11.38
C PHE A 179 1.16 13.12 -11.94
N ASN A 180 1.09 12.54 -13.12
CA ASN A 180 -0.18 12.25 -13.79
C ASN A 180 -0.70 10.86 -13.37
N GLN A 181 -1.66 10.82 -12.46
CA GLN A 181 -2.28 9.57 -11.97
C GLN A 181 -2.95 8.73 -13.07
N ASN A 182 -3.26 9.33 -14.22
CA ASN A 182 -3.85 8.62 -15.35
C ASN A 182 -2.82 7.98 -16.28
N ASN A 183 -1.52 8.23 -16.06
CA ASN A 183 -0.44 7.64 -16.84
C ASN A 183 0.34 6.64 -15.99
N GLN A 184 0.09 5.35 -16.19
CA GLN A 184 0.78 4.26 -15.48
C GLN A 184 2.30 4.21 -15.74
N TYR A 185 2.80 4.90 -16.75
CA TYR A 185 4.22 4.97 -17.11
C TYR A 185 4.83 6.33 -16.77
N ASP A 186 4.15 7.16 -15.97
CA ASP A 186 4.74 8.41 -15.46
C ASP A 186 5.90 8.10 -14.53
N GLU A 187 7.11 8.54 -14.90
CA GLU A 187 8.34 8.23 -14.19
C GLU A 187 8.31 8.74 -12.73
N LYS A 188 7.69 9.88 -12.50
CA LYS A 188 7.51 10.43 -11.14
C LYS A 188 6.53 9.60 -10.31
N MET A 189 5.50 9.03 -10.95
CA MET A 189 4.57 8.12 -10.27
C MET A 189 5.27 6.82 -9.89
N LEU A 190 6.11 6.27 -10.77
CA LEU A 190 6.89 5.07 -10.49
C LEU A 190 7.89 5.30 -9.35
N GLU A 191 8.59 6.44 -9.38
CA GLU A 191 9.52 6.85 -8.31
C GLU A 191 8.79 7.06 -6.98
N TYR A 192 7.62 7.71 -7.01
CA TYR A 192 6.77 7.92 -5.83
C TYR A 192 6.36 6.59 -5.20
N SER A 193 5.82 5.67 -5.99
CA SER A 193 5.39 4.36 -5.54
C SER A 193 6.56 3.54 -4.95
N ALA A 194 7.73 3.54 -5.61
CA ALA A 194 8.94 2.92 -5.08
C ALA A 194 9.38 3.54 -3.74
N THR A 195 9.26 4.88 -3.63
CA THR A 195 9.63 5.63 -2.44
C THR A 195 8.78 5.23 -1.24
N ASP A 196 7.45 5.12 -1.41
CA ASP A 196 6.55 4.76 -0.32
C ASP A 196 6.81 3.32 0.19
N ALA A 197 7.10 2.37 -0.69
CA ALA A 197 7.51 1.02 -0.29
C ALA A 197 8.86 1.02 0.45
N CYS A 198 9.89 1.73 -0.06
CA CYS A 198 11.18 1.86 0.61
C CYS A 198 11.07 2.55 1.96
N ALA A 199 10.22 3.58 2.06
CA ALA A 199 9.92 4.29 3.30
C ALA A 199 9.29 3.37 4.36
N THR A 200 8.32 2.56 3.96
CA THR A 200 7.69 1.56 4.83
C THR A 200 8.72 0.56 5.38
N TYR A 201 9.63 0.07 4.53
CA TYR A 201 10.73 -0.80 4.95
C TYR A 201 11.68 -0.10 5.94
N ALA A 202 12.10 1.14 5.62
CA ALA A 202 13.00 1.92 6.46
C ALA A 202 12.39 2.20 7.84
N LEU A 203 11.12 2.62 7.87
CA LEU A 203 10.36 2.87 9.10
C LEU A 203 10.31 1.62 9.99
N PHE A 204 9.95 0.47 9.43
CA PHE A 204 9.93 -0.79 10.16
C PHE A 204 11.31 -1.13 10.75
N ARG A 205 12.38 -1.01 9.97
CA ARG A 205 13.75 -1.28 10.42
C ARG A 205 14.16 -0.35 11.56
N GLN A 206 13.73 0.91 11.53
CA GLN A 206 13.99 1.86 12.60
C GLN A 206 13.23 1.48 13.86
N MET A 207 11.92 1.19 13.76
CA MET A 207 11.12 0.75 14.91
C MET A 207 11.73 -0.50 15.57
N CYS A 208 12.18 -1.47 14.78
CA CYS A 208 12.87 -2.66 15.29
C CYS A 208 14.18 -2.34 16.01
N ARG A 209 14.92 -1.32 15.59
CA ARG A 209 16.16 -0.88 16.27
C ARG A 209 15.87 -0.18 17.60
N GLN A 210 14.83 0.64 17.62
CA GLN A 210 14.43 1.38 18.82
C GLN A 210 13.73 0.48 19.86
N HIS A 211 13.00 -0.53 19.39
CA HIS A 211 12.17 -1.42 20.21
C HIS A 211 12.49 -2.88 19.91
N ARG A 212 13.52 -3.42 20.55
CA ARG A 212 13.96 -4.82 20.35
C ARG A 212 12.87 -5.86 20.60
N GLN A 213 11.89 -5.54 21.44
CA GLN A 213 10.72 -6.38 21.72
C GLN A 213 9.90 -6.72 20.46
N ILE A 214 9.89 -5.84 19.44
CA ILE A 214 9.25 -6.11 18.15
C ILE A 214 9.90 -7.34 17.50
N LEU A 215 11.23 -7.39 17.48
CA LEU A 215 11.97 -8.50 16.88
C LEU A 215 11.73 -9.81 17.62
N ASP A 216 11.62 -9.75 18.95
CA ASP A 216 11.39 -10.94 19.78
C ASP A 216 9.96 -11.45 19.57
N TYR A 217 8.99 -10.56 19.41
CA TYR A 217 7.62 -10.92 19.06
C TYR A 217 7.56 -11.59 17.68
N LEU A 218 8.19 -11.02 16.67
CA LEU A 218 8.18 -11.55 15.29
C LEU A 218 8.86 -12.92 15.18
N LYS A 219 9.89 -13.21 15.99
CA LYS A 219 10.53 -14.54 16.04
C LYS A 219 9.61 -15.65 16.57
N ASN A 220 8.59 -15.28 17.33
CA ASN A 220 7.65 -16.25 17.93
C ASN A 220 6.43 -16.55 17.05
N ILE A 221 6.27 -15.83 15.93
CA ILE A 221 5.17 -16.02 14.97
C ILE A 221 5.67 -16.63 13.64
N SER A 222 6.96 -16.80 13.45
CA SER A 222 7.59 -17.40 12.24
C SER A 222 7.80 -18.90 12.36
#